data_b579323261bae9b5d9849c9712ffcd81
#
_entry.id   b579323261bae9b5d9849c9712ffcd81
#
_cell.length_a   1.000
_cell.length_b   1.000
_cell.length_c   1.000
_cell.angle_alpha   90.00
_cell.angle_beta   90.00
_cell.angle_gamma   90.00
#
_symmetry.space_group_name_H-M   'P 1'
#
loop_
_entity.id
_entity.type
_entity.pdbx_description
1 polymer ?
#
loop_
_entity_poly.entity_id
_entity_poly.type
_entity_poly.pdbx_seq_one_letter_code
_entity_poly.pdbx_strand_id
1 'polypeptide(L)'
;MVDVTRKDWFKSNSEKGWVDILNKVRDTVNLALEENKSRKIDFIGHSSGGVMLRLYLSDEPFNNEIFNGKSHTKNLITLGSPHQAVKATALRKFVDEKYPGNFFKNINYVSIGGEVEIKSKQISLITKIIARGSYKSISGDKNAKGDGLVPLSSSLLEGSQKIILPETVHGGIFGKNWYCTSSKVSEWWKQINWK
;
A
#
# COMPACT_ATOMS: atom_id res chain seq x y z
N MET A 1 -2.49 13.93 -7.46
CA MET A 1 -2.20 13.19 -6.20
C MET A 1 -3.34 13.46 -5.22
N VAL A 2 -3.79 12.46 -4.46
CA VAL A 2 -4.86 12.65 -3.47
C VAL A 2 -4.32 13.45 -2.29
N ASP A 3 -5.01 14.52 -1.91
CA ASP A 3 -4.61 15.38 -0.77
C ASP A 3 -5.13 14.79 0.55
N VAL A 4 -4.33 13.91 1.15
CA VAL A 4 -4.60 13.29 2.45
C VAL A 4 -3.71 13.93 3.52
N THR A 5 -4.32 14.64 4.44
CA THR A 5 -3.62 15.36 5.51
C THR A 5 -3.26 14.43 6.68
N ARG A 6 -2.36 14.89 7.58
CA ARG A 6 -2.09 14.18 8.85
C ARG A 6 -3.35 14.00 9.69
N LYS A 7 -4.29 14.95 9.67
CA LYS A 7 -5.56 14.86 10.41
C LYS A 7 -6.44 13.74 9.89
N ASP A 8 -6.45 13.50 8.57
CA ASP A 8 -7.20 12.39 7.98
C ASP A 8 -6.62 11.05 8.44
N TRP A 9 -5.28 10.93 8.46
CA TRP A 9 -4.62 9.73 8.94
C TRP A 9 -4.87 9.44 10.42
N PHE A 10 -4.98 10.45 11.28
CA PHE A 10 -5.36 10.24 12.70
C PHE A 10 -6.77 9.65 12.86
N LYS A 11 -7.67 9.87 11.91
CA LYS A 11 -9.02 9.32 11.91
C LYS A 11 -9.12 7.95 11.23
N SER A 12 -8.06 7.48 10.60
CA SER A 12 -8.05 6.23 9.82
C SER A 12 -8.11 4.94 10.66
N ASN A 13 -8.30 5.05 11.96
CA ASN A 13 -8.62 3.93 12.84
C ASN A 13 -10.11 3.56 12.88
N SER A 14 -10.97 4.30 12.17
CA SER A 14 -12.42 4.11 12.09
C SER A 14 -12.88 3.93 10.63
N GLU A 15 -14.02 3.26 10.44
CA GLU A 15 -14.66 3.12 9.12
C GLU A 15 -14.98 4.49 8.50
N LYS A 16 -15.53 5.41 9.30
CA LYS A 16 -15.78 6.78 8.84
C LYS A 16 -14.52 7.47 8.33
N GLY A 17 -13.40 7.34 9.05
CA GLY A 17 -12.13 7.93 8.62
C GLY A 17 -11.62 7.33 7.31
N TRP A 18 -11.86 6.04 7.07
CA TRP A 18 -11.55 5.42 5.78
C TRP A 18 -12.46 5.96 4.67
N VAL A 19 -13.77 6.07 4.92
CA VAL A 19 -14.72 6.66 3.96
C VAL A 19 -14.33 8.09 3.62
N ASP A 20 -13.98 8.92 4.60
CA ASP A 20 -13.54 10.31 4.36
C ASP A 20 -12.30 10.37 3.43
N ILE A 21 -11.33 9.46 3.61
CA ILE A 21 -10.15 9.37 2.73
C ILE A 21 -10.53 8.83 1.35
N LEU A 22 -11.35 7.78 1.28
CA LEU A 22 -11.75 7.18 0.01
C LEU A 22 -12.66 8.10 -0.82
N ASN A 23 -13.43 8.98 -0.20
CA ASN A 23 -14.14 10.04 -0.89
C ASN A 23 -13.18 11.03 -1.56
N LYS A 24 -12.09 11.42 -0.91
CA LYS A 24 -11.03 12.24 -1.54
C LYS A 24 -10.37 11.51 -2.71
N VAL A 25 -10.21 10.19 -2.62
CA VAL A 25 -9.75 9.37 -3.76
C VAL A 25 -10.76 9.47 -4.90
N ARG A 26 -12.04 9.26 -4.62
CA ARG A 26 -13.12 9.35 -5.62
C ARG A 26 -13.15 10.72 -6.31
N ASP A 27 -13.07 11.81 -5.55
CA ASP A 27 -13.10 13.16 -6.11
C ASP A 27 -11.89 13.41 -7.01
N THR A 28 -10.69 12.99 -6.59
CA THR A 28 -9.46 13.09 -7.41
C THR A 28 -9.57 12.24 -8.68
N VAL A 29 -10.18 11.07 -8.60
CA VAL A 29 -10.42 10.18 -9.75
C VAL A 29 -11.39 10.81 -10.73
N ASN A 30 -12.51 11.38 -10.26
CA ASN A 30 -13.49 12.04 -11.11
C ASN A 30 -12.85 13.17 -11.89
N LEU A 31 -12.08 14.06 -11.24
CA LEU A 31 -11.32 15.12 -11.90
C LEU A 31 -10.35 14.57 -12.94
N ALA A 32 -9.60 13.53 -12.61
CA ALA A 32 -8.63 12.93 -13.54
C ALA A 32 -9.31 12.28 -14.77
N LEU A 33 -10.51 11.71 -14.60
CA LEU A 33 -11.28 11.14 -15.71
C LEU A 33 -11.89 12.23 -16.61
N GLU A 34 -12.30 13.37 -16.03
CA GLU A 34 -12.80 14.52 -16.77
C GLU A 34 -11.70 15.19 -17.59
N GLU A 35 -10.52 15.40 -17.01
CA GLU A 35 -9.37 16.05 -17.66
C GLU A 35 -8.74 15.17 -18.75
N ASN A 36 -8.67 13.89 -18.53
CA ASN A 36 -8.04 12.94 -19.43
C ASN A 36 -9.13 12.07 -20.07
N LYS A 37 -9.41 12.21 -21.33
CA LYS A 37 -10.37 11.37 -22.08
C LYS A 37 -10.19 9.84 -21.92
N SER A 38 -9.27 9.43 -21.05
CA SER A 38 -9.04 8.04 -20.66
C SER A 38 -10.10 7.60 -19.68
N ARG A 39 -10.68 6.40 -19.90
CA ARG A 39 -11.62 5.75 -18.97
C ARG A 39 -10.92 4.85 -17.95
N LYS A 40 -9.60 4.82 -17.91
CA LYS A 40 -8.79 3.95 -17.07
C LYS A 40 -7.73 4.74 -16.32
N ILE A 41 -7.50 4.34 -15.07
CA ILE A 41 -6.55 4.96 -14.14
C ILE A 41 -5.64 3.88 -13.57
N ASP A 42 -4.39 4.26 -13.34
CA ASP A 42 -3.42 3.49 -12.59
C ASP A 42 -3.33 4.07 -11.17
N PHE A 43 -3.49 3.21 -10.17
CA PHE A 43 -3.36 3.60 -8.78
C PHE A 43 -2.00 3.21 -8.22
N ILE A 44 -1.41 4.13 -7.45
CA ILE A 44 -0.23 3.85 -6.65
C ILE A 44 -0.56 4.15 -5.19
N GLY A 45 -0.49 3.12 -4.34
CA GLY A 45 -0.76 3.24 -2.90
C GLY A 45 0.44 2.87 -2.05
N HIS A 46 0.88 3.79 -1.18
CA HIS A 46 1.96 3.53 -0.24
C HIS A 46 1.42 3.15 1.13
N SER A 47 2.03 2.16 1.79
CA SER A 47 1.67 1.75 3.15
C SER A 47 0.18 1.40 3.27
N SER A 48 -0.52 1.91 4.27
CA SER A 48 -1.97 1.70 4.45
C SER A 48 -2.81 2.19 3.27
N GLY A 49 -2.30 3.14 2.47
CA GLY A 49 -2.98 3.61 1.26
C GLY A 49 -3.20 2.50 0.22
N GLY A 50 -2.25 1.57 0.07
CA GLY A 50 -2.43 0.42 -0.82
C GLY A 50 -3.52 -0.55 -0.34
N VAL A 51 -3.69 -0.71 0.98
CA VAL A 51 -4.77 -1.52 1.55
C VAL A 51 -6.13 -0.83 1.35
N MET A 52 -6.20 0.49 1.57
CA MET A 52 -7.42 1.28 1.33
C MET A 52 -7.84 1.25 -0.13
N LEU A 53 -6.90 1.28 -1.07
CA LEU A 53 -7.21 1.19 -2.50
C LEU A 53 -7.79 -0.18 -2.87
N ARG A 54 -7.42 -1.29 -2.21
CA ARG A 54 -8.09 -2.58 -2.43
C ARG A 54 -9.59 -2.51 -2.07
N LEU A 55 -9.94 -1.80 -1.00
CA LEU A 55 -11.34 -1.55 -0.64
C LEU A 55 -12.02 -0.62 -1.65
N TYR A 56 -11.33 0.43 -2.12
CA TYR A 56 -11.85 1.35 -3.13
C TYR A 56 -12.28 0.66 -4.42
N LEU A 57 -11.63 -0.43 -4.79
CA LEU A 57 -11.98 -1.20 -6.00
C LEU A 57 -13.38 -1.84 -5.92
N SER A 58 -13.89 -2.07 -4.73
CA SER A 58 -15.15 -2.82 -4.52
C SER A 58 -16.38 -2.06 -5.03
N ASP A 59 -17.30 -2.80 -5.59
CA ASP A 59 -18.67 -2.37 -5.92
C ASP A 59 -19.68 -2.73 -4.82
N GLU A 60 -19.22 -3.26 -3.70
CA GLU A 60 -20.05 -3.52 -2.53
C GLU A 60 -20.05 -2.35 -1.55
N PRO A 61 -21.14 -2.16 -0.79
CA PRO A 61 -21.22 -1.10 0.20
C PRO A 61 -20.19 -1.27 1.32
N PHE A 62 -19.54 -0.17 1.68
CA PHE A 62 -18.73 -0.03 2.89
C PHE A 62 -19.18 1.24 3.63
N ASN A 63 -19.71 1.08 4.85
CA ASN A 63 -20.28 2.17 5.65
C ASN A 63 -21.24 3.07 4.84
N ASN A 64 -22.19 2.43 4.11
CA ASN A 64 -23.19 3.04 3.23
C ASN A 64 -22.65 3.76 1.97
N GLU A 65 -21.37 3.65 1.66
CA GLU A 65 -20.75 4.19 0.44
C GLU A 65 -20.35 3.05 -0.52
N ILE A 66 -20.53 3.27 -1.81
CA ILE A 66 -20.04 2.39 -2.88
C ILE A 66 -19.04 3.16 -3.71
N PHE A 67 -17.81 2.64 -3.83
CA PHE A 67 -16.74 3.32 -4.57
C PHE A 67 -16.61 2.81 -6.01
N ASN A 68 -16.76 1.51 -6.22
CA ASN A 68 -16.71 0.85 -7.53
C ASN A 68 -15.45 1.21 -8.37
N GLY A 69 -14.32 1.40 -7.71
CA GLY A 69 -13.06 1.77 -8.36
C GLY A 69 -12.61 0.78 -9.44
N LYS A 70 -13.01 -0.50 -9.35
CA LYS A 70 -12.69 -1.52 -10.35
C LYS A 70 -13.18 -1.17 -11.76
N SER A 71 -14.22 -0.35 -11.89
CA SER A 71 -14.80 0.04 -13.18
C SER A 71 -13.84 0.86 -14.06
N HIS A 72 -12.92 1.59 -13.44
CA HIS A 72 -11.97 2.45 -14.13
C HIS A 72 -10.50 2.17 -13.79
N THR A 73 -10.20 1.17 -12.97
CA THR A 73 -8.81 0.79 -12.63
C THR A 73 -8.23 -0.15 -13.68
N LYS A 74 -7.01 0.13 -14.09
CA LYS A 74 -6.20 -0.73 -14.95
C LYS A 74 -5.13 -1.45 -14.14
N ASN A 75 -4.30 -0.70 -13.42
CA ASN A 75 -3.25 -1.23 -12.56
C ASN A 75 -3.41 -0.71 -11.13
N LEU A 76 -3.18 -1.59 -10.13
CA LEU A 76 -3.02 -1.23 -8.73
C LEU A 76 -1.61 -1.59 -8.29
N ILE A 77 -0.78 -0.58 -8.08
CA ILE A 77 0.59 -0.69 -7.61
C ILE A 77 0.62 -0.36 -6.12
N THR A 78 1.17 -1.25 -5.29
CA THR A 78 1.28 -1.04 -3.86
C THR A 78 2.75 -1.04 -3.42
N LEU A 79 3.13 -0.05 -2.62
CA LEU A 79 4.49 0.18 -2.15
C LEU A 79 4.56 -0.04 -0.63
N GLY A 80 5.20 -1.10 -0.18
CA GLY A 80 5.33 -1.42 1.25
C GLY A 80 4.00 -1.49 1.99
N SER A 81 2.93 -1.96 1.35
CA SER A 81 1.59 -1.99 1.95
C SER A 81 1.39 -3.22 2.81
N PRO A 82 0.95 -3.09 4.08
CA PRO A 82 0.75 -4.23 4.98
C PRO A 82 -0.58 -4.94 4.66
N HIS A 83 -0.59 -5.72 3.57
CA HIS A 83 -1.80 -6.43 3.10
C HIS A 83 -2.27 -7.50 4.08
N GLN A 84 -1.33 -8.24 4.64
CA GLN A 84 -1.58 -9.33 5.58
C GLN A 84 -0.86 -9.03 6.90
N ALA A 85 -1.50 -9.29 8.03
CA ALA A 85 -0.87 -9.12 9.33
C ALA A 85 -1.45 -10.08 10.37
N VAL A 86 -0.58 -10.65 11.20
CA VAL A 86 -0.97 -11.50 12.33
C VAL A 86 -1.82 -10.71 13.32
N LYS A 87 -1.41 -9.45 13.59
CA LYS A 87 -2.17 -8.48 14.39
C LYS A 87 -2.57 -7.29 13.52
N ALA A 88 -3.56 -7.49 12.67
CA ALA A 88 -4.13 -6.42 11.86
C ALA A 88 -5.15 -5.61 12.65
N THR A 89 -5.33 -4.34 12.27
CA THR A 89 -6.55 -3.60 12.67
C THR A 89 -7.77 -4.29 12.07
N ALA A 90 -8.94 -4.12 12.70
CA ALA A 90 -10.20 -4.71 12.20
C ALA A 90 -10.45 -4.38 10.72
N LEU A 91 -10.16 -3.13 10.31
CA LEU A 91 -10.32 -2.70 8.91
C LEU A 91 -9.37 -3.40 7.94
N ARG A 92 -8.09 -3.57 8.30
CA ARG A 92 -7.15 -4.32 7.44
C ARG A 92 -7.53 -5.78 7.33
N LYS A 93 -7.94 -6.39 8.44
CA LYS A 93 -8.44 -7.75 8.49
C LYS A 93 -9.67 -7.91 7.59
N PHE A 94 -10.63 -6.99 7.70
CA PHE A 94 -11.82 -6.96 6.84
C PHE A 94 -11.44 -6.95 5.35
N VAL A 95 -10.49 -6.07 4.93
CA VAL A 95 -10.08 -6.00 3.51
C VAL A 95 -9.39 -7.29 3.07
N ASP A 96 -8.55 -7.88 3.92
CA ASP A 96 -7.82 -9.10 3.57
C ASP A 96 -8.73 -10.32 3.47
N GLU A 97 -9.71 -10.44 4.36
CA GLU A 97 -10.70 -11.53 4.35
C GLU A 97 -11.71 -11.39 3.21
N LYS A 98 -12.17 -10.16 2.94
CA LYS A 98 -13.22 -9.92 1.93
C LYS A 98 -12.69 -9.88 0.50
N TYR A 99 -11.48 -9.37 0.31
CA TYR A 99 -10.85 -9.19 -1.01
C TYR A 99 -9.44 -9.82 -1.03
N PRO A 100 -9.30 -11.15 -0.83
CA PRO A 100 -8.00 -11.79 -0.70
C PRO A 100 -7.19 -11.72 -2.00
N GLY A 101 -5.89 -11.47 -1.87
CA GLY A 101 -4.96 -11.47 -3.00
C GLY A 101 -5.35 -10.50 -4.13
N ASN A 102 -5.11 -10.91 -5.36
CA ASN A 102 -5.54 -10.20 -6.56
C ASN A 102 -7.01 -10.47 -6.88
N PHE A 103 -7.91 -10.07 -6.00
CA PHE A 103 -9.33 -10.44 -6.01
C PHE A 103 -10.03 -10.10 -7.34
N PHE A 104 -9.88 -8.88 -7.85
CA PHE A 104 -10.48 -8.45 -9.12
C PHE A 104 -9.57 -8.82 -10.29
N LYS A 105 -9.87 -9.94 -10.98
CA LYS A 105 -8.99 -10.55 -12.01
C LYS A 105 -8.78 -9.71 -13.27
N ASN A 106 -9.62 -8.73 -13.52
CA ASN A 106 -9.46 -7.78 -14.63
C ASN A 106 -8.46 -6.65 -14.33
N ILE A 107 -8.03 -6.50 -13.08
CA ILE A 107 -7.04 -5.50 -12.65
C ILE A 107 -5.67 -6.16 -12.55
N ASN A 108 -4.64 -5.45 -13.01
CA ASN A 108 -3.26 -5.86 -12.81
C ASN A 108 -2.78 -5.40 -11.42
N TYR A 109 -2.40 -6.34 -10.56
CA TYR A 109 -1.87 -6.04 -9.23
C TYR A 109 -0.35 -6.17 -9.23
N VAL A 110 0.32 -5.13 -8.74
CA VAL A 110 1.77 -5.11 -8.55
C VAL A 110 2.07 -4.76 -7.10
N SER A 111 2.78 -5.63 -6.41
CA SER A 111 3.19 -5.41 -5.02
C SER A 111 4.70 -5.23 -4.94
N ILE A 112 5.12 -4.11 -4.39
CA ILE A 112 6.51 -3.72 -4.29
C ILE A 112 6.89 -3.69 -2.81
N GLY A 113 7.81 -4.56 -2.41
CA GLY A 113 8.34 -4.65 -1.06
C GLY A 113 9.80 -4.20 -1.01
N GLY A 114 10.14 -3.40 0.00
CA GLY A 114 11.53 -3.03 0.28
C GLY A 114 12.22 -4.04 1.20
N GLU A 115 13.51 -4.25 1.04
CA GLU A 115 14.32 -5.05 1.93
C GLU A 115 15.54 -4.25 2.39
N VAL A 116 15.69 -4.11 3.71
CA VAL A 116 16.87 -3.49 4.32
C VAL A 116 17.54 -4.46 5.30
N GLU A 117 18.87 -4.41 5.34
CA GLU A 117 19.66 -5.14 6.34
C GLU A 117 19.55 -4.42 7.70
N ILE A 118 18.61 -4.87 8.55
CA ILE A 118 18.35 -4.25 9.87
C ILE A 118 19.59 -4.26 10.78
N LYS A 119 20.51 -5.22 10.60
CA LYS A 119 21.75 -5.28 11.38
C LYS A 119 22.80 -4.30 10.91
N SER A 120 22.65 -3.73 9.71
CA SER A 120 23.60 -2.78 9.13
C SER A 120 23.86 -1.59 10.07
N LYS A 121 25.10 -1.11 10.11
CA LYS A 121 25.49 0.11 10.85
C LYS A 121 24.83 1.38 10.27
N GLN A 122 24.40 1.34 9.03
CA GLN A 122 23.72 2.45 8.35
C GLN A 122 22.28 2.69 8.82
N ILE A 123 21.68 1.68 9.48
CA ILE A 123 20.31 1.78 10.02
C ILE A 123 20.37 2.27 11.46
N SER A 124 19.61 3.33 11.76
CA SER A 124 19.56 3.93 13.10
C SER A 124 19.06 2.93 14.15
N LEU A 125 19.50 3.10 15.41
CA LEU A 125 19.03 2.25 16.52
C LEU A 125 17.50 2.33 16.69
N ILE A 126 16.93 3.51 16.52
CA ILE A 126 15.49 3.74 16.60
C ILE A 126 14.76 2.95 15.51
N THR A 127 15.25 3.01 14.27
CA THR A 127 14.68 2.24 13.16
C THR A 127 14.75 0.73 13.43
N LYS A 128 15.84 0.24 14.01
CA LYS A 128 15.99 -1.17 14.40
C LYS A 128 14.96 -1.62 15.44
N ILE A 129 14.69 -0.78 16.44
CA ILE A 129 13.70 -1.05 17.49
C ILE A 129 12.29 -1.06 16.88
N ILE A 130 11.95 -0.04 16.09
CA ILE A 130 10.64 0.06 15.41
C ILE A 130 10.43 -1.15 14.50
N ALA A 131 11.42 -1.49 13.67
CA ALA A 131 11.34 -2.61 12.74
C ALA A 131 11.05 -3.93 13.47
N ARG A 132 11.80 -4.25 14.51
CA ARG A 132 11.59 -5.49 15.28
C ARG A 132 10.21 -5.59 15.93
N GLY A 133 9.72 -4.47 16.49
CA GLY A 133 8.40 -4.39 17.08
C GLY A 133 7.29 -4.55 16.05
N SER A 134 7.40 -3.84 14.94
CA SER A 134 6.47 -3.88 13.83
C SER A 134 6.45 -5.26 13.14
N TYR A 135 7.62 -5.81 12.84
CA TYR A 135 7.74 -7.14 12.21
C TYR A 135 7.13 -8.23 13.08
N LYS A 136 7.42 -8.24 14.41
CA LYS A 136 6.77 -9.17 15.34
C LYS A 136 5.25 -9.01 15.35
N SER A 137 4.74 -7.78 15.29
CA SER A 137 3.31 -7.51 15.26
C SER A 137 2.65 -7.93 13.95
N ILE A 138 3.29 -7.66 12.81
CA ILE A 138 2.72 -7.88 11.49
C ILE A 138 2.88 -9.33 11.03
N SER A 139 4.06 -9.93 11.19
CA SER A 139 4.37 -11.29 10.69
C SER A 139 4.56 -12.34 11.77
N GLY A 140 4.59 -11.95 13.05
CA GLY A 140 4.95 -12.85 14.14
C GLY A 140 6.46 -13.04 14.34
N ASP A 141 7.30 -12.64 13.38
CA ASP A 141 8.76 -12.79 13.41
C ASP A 141 9.46 -11.42 13.47
N LYS A 142 10.16 -11.16 14.58
CA LYS A 142 10.95 -9.93 14.77
C LYS A 142 12.15 -9.80 13.86
N ASN A 143 12.59 -10.90 13.25
CA ASN A 143 13.76 -10.99 12.38
C ASN A 143 13.35 -11.09 10.88
N ALA A 144 12.07 -10.93 10.57
CA ALA A 144 11.60 -10.95 9.21
C ALA A 144 12.36 -9.95 8.33
N LYS A 145 12.46 -10.23 7.05
CA LYS A 145 12.96 -9.29 6.05
C LYS A 145 11.87 -8.28 5.69
N GLY A 146 12.25 -7.04 5.42
CA GLY A 146 11.33 -5.97 5.06
C GLY A 146 11.98 -4.60 5.00
N ASP A 147 11.18 -3.56 4.90
CA ASP A 147 11.60 -2.19 4.63
C ASP A 147 11.87 -1.34 5.91
N GLY A 148 11.97 -1.98 7.06
CA GLY A 148 12.13 -1.29 8.36
C GLY A 148 10.83 -1.02 9.09
N LEU A 149 9.66 -1.23 8.46
CA LEU A 149 8.35 -1.13 9.08
C LEU A 149 7.43 -2.30 8.69
N VAL A 150 7.37 -2.63 7.41
CA VAL A 150 6.49 -3.69 6.87
C VAL A 150 7.34 -4.87 6.39
N PRO A 151 7.08 -6.09 6.89
CA PRO A 151 7.76 -7.28 6.40
C PRO A 151 7.36 -7.62 4.96
N LEU A 152 8.28 -8.20 4.18
CA LEU A 152 8.03 -8.63 2.80
C LEU A 152 6.84 -9.59 2.71
N SER A 153 6.71 -10.53 3.66
CA SER A 153 5.59 -11.47 3.70
C SER A 153 4.22 -10.79 3.77
N SER A 154 4.17 -9.57 4.31
CA SER A 154 2.94 -8.78 4.38
C SER A 154 2.77 -7.84 3.20
N SER A 155 3.87 -7.36 2.61
CA SER A 155 3.81 -6.37 1.52
C SER A 155 3.62 -6.99 0.13
N LEU A 156 3.94 -8.27 -0.04
CA LEU A 156 3.85 -8.98 -1.32
C LEU A 156 2.51 -9.73 -1.42
N LEU A 157 1.52 -9.09 -2.01
CA LEU A 157 0.16 -9.60 -2.13
C LEU A 157 0.10 -10.87 -2.97
N GLU A 158 -0.69 -11.85 -2.55
CA GLU A 158 -0.87 -13.10 -3.30
C GLU A 158 -1.50 -12.84 -4.68
N GLY A 159 -0.99 -13.54 -5.70
CA GLY A 159 -1.46 -13.42 -7.08
C GLY A 159 -1.06 -12.13 -7.79
N SER A 160 -0.35 -11.20 -7.14
CA SER A 160 0.20 -9.99 -7.78
C SER A 160 1.56 -10.28 -8.46
N GLN A 161 1.96 -9.40 -9.38
CA GLN A 161 3.37 -9.28 -9.72
C GLN A 161 4.12 -8.79 -8.47
N LYS A 162 5.19 -9.50 -8.09
CA LYS A 162 5.98 -9.19 -6.88
C LYS A 162 7.32 -8.60 -7.27
N ILE A 163 7.64 -7.41 -6.76
CA ILE A 163 8.92 -6.73 -6.96
C ILE A 163 9.56 -6.50 -5.60
N ILE A 164 10.81 -6.92 -5.42
CA ILE A 164 11.58 -6.70 -4.19
C ILE A 164 12.70 -5.70 -4.50
N LEU A 165 12.71 -4.60 -3.74
CA LEU A 165 13.71 -3.55 -3.88
C LEU A 165 14.76 -3.67 -2.77
N PRO A 166 16.01 -4.02 -3.09
CA PRO A 166 17.09 -4.03 -2.12
C PRO A 166 17.36 -2.61 -1.59
N GLU A 167 17.88 -2.53 -0.38
CA GLU A 167 18.27 -1.26 0.28
C GLU A 167 17.17 -0.18 0.24
N THR A 168 15.89 -0.60 0.37
CA THR A 168 14.75 0.31 0.31
C THR A 168 14.00 0.31 1.63
N VAL A 169 13.95 1.49 2.29
CA VAL A 169 13.24 1.71 3.55
C VAL A 169 11.79 2.14 3.30
N HIS A 170 10.95 1.99 4.33
CA HIS A 170 9.50 2.27 4.26
C HIS A 170 9.18 3.72 3.89
N GLY A 171 9.94 4.68 4.38
CA GLY A 171 9.70 6.10 4.13
C GLY A 171 10.91 6.95 4.52
N GLY A 172 10.92 8.21 4.13
CA GLY A 172 12.05 9.11 4.32
C GLY A 172 12.51 9.29 5.77
N ILE A 173 11.63 9.06 6.76
CA ILE A 173 12.00 9.07 8.19
C ILE A 173 12.86 7.88 8.62
N PHE A 174 12.85 6.79 7.85
CA PHE A 174 13.64 5.58 8.12
C PHE A 174 14.99 5.59 7.39
N GLY A 175 15.16 6.43 6.37
CA GLY A 175 16.38 6.54 5.59
C GLY A 175 16.19 7.27 4.27
N LYS A 176 17.29 7.49 3.55
CA LYS A 176 17.29 8.26 2.29
C LYS A 176 16.69 7.49 1.11
N ASN A 177 16.93 6.17 1.04
CA ASN A 177 16.49 5.34 -0.08
C ASN A 177 15.12 4.72 0.24
N TRP A 178 14.04 5.39 -0.11
CA TRP A 178 12.68 4.88 0.06
C TRP A 178 11.94 4.83 -1.27
N TYR A 179 10.80 4.19 -1.33
CA TYR A 179 10.03 3.89 -2.56
C TYR A 179 9.87 5.06 -3.53
N CYS A 180 9.74 6.30 -3.02
CA CYS A 180 9.50 7.50 -3.83
C CYS A 180 10.77 8.32 -4.09
N THR A 181 11.98 7.84 -3.78
CA THR A 181 13.21 8.47 -4.29
C THR A 181 13.34 8.22 -5.79
N SER A 182 13.84 9.22 -6.54
CA SER A 182 13.91 9.16 -8.01
C SER A 182 14.60 7.88 -8.52
N SER A 183 15.69 7.45 -7.85
CA SER A 183 16.39 6.21 -8.19
C SER A 183 15.50 4.97 -8.02
N LYS A 184 14.77 4.88 -6.89
CA LYS A 184 13.90 3.74 -6.61
C LYS A 184 12.65 3.75 -7.48
N VAL A 185 12.08 4.93 -7.76
CA VAL A 185 10.98 5.05 -8.74
C VAL A 185 11.44 4.53 -10.10
N SER A 186 12.60 4.96 -10.59
CA SER A 186 13.14 4.47 -11.87
C SER A 186 13.41 2.97 -11.88
N GLU A 187 13.78 2.39 -10.72
CA GLU A 187 14.06 0.96 -10.56
C GLU A 187 12.78 0.12 -10.64
N TRP A 188 11.77 0.42 -9.83
CA TRP A 188 10.54 -0.38 -9.80
C TRP A 188 9.61 -0.08 -10.99
N TRP A 189 9.57 1.14 -11.52
CA TRP A 189 8.73 1.51 -12.65
C TRP A 189 9.03 0.68 -13.90
N LYS A 190 10.31 0.44 -14.17
CA LYS A 190 10.77 -0.36 -15.32
C LYS A 190 10.45 -1.85 -15.20
N GLN A 191 10.22 -2.35 -13.98
CA GLN A 191 9.93 -3.75 -13.73
C GLN A 191 8.44 -4.08 -13.82
N ILE A 192 7.56 -3.08 -13.85
CA ILE A 192 6.12 -3.29 -13.91
C ILE A 192 5.72 -3.86 -15.27
N ASN A 193 5.01 -4.97 -15.24
CA ASN A 193 4.32 -5.50 -16.41
C ASN A 193 3.01 -4.74 -16.57
N TRP A 194 3.04 -3.64 -17.31
CA TRP A 194 1.88 -2.79 -17.55
C TRP A 194 0.82 -3.51 -18.41
N LYS A 195 -0.44 -3.41 -18.02
CA LYS A 195 -1.57 -3.86 -18.84
C LYS A 195 -1.90 -2.83 -19.90
#